data_357aa0c6fbffd270f8cf7a04163683d1
#
_entry.id   357aa0c6fbffd270f8cf7a04163683d1
#
_cell.length_a   1.000
_cell.length_b   1.000
_cell.length_c   1.000
_cell.angle_alpha   90.00
_cell.angle_beta   90.00
_cell.angle_gamma   90.00
#
_symmetry.space_group_name_H-M   'P 1'
#
loop_
_entity.id
_entity.type
_entity.pdbx_description
1 polymer ?
#
loop_
_entity_poly.entity_id
_entity_poly.type
_entity_poly.pdbx_seq_one_letter_code
_entity_poly.pdbx_strand_id
1 'polypeptide(L)'
;MSLKGKAAIVTGGNTGIGKGIVLALAEEGANVCIDYVAQPEATEELERRVAALGDQAIGVDADVSKVSDLQMLIDETVKAFGRLDVMVNNAGVETRTSILDTPEDKYDFVMNVNLKSAFFGTQLAAKQMIKQGEGGRIINITSVHEDWPMPGNTPYCLSKGGMRMLTRTAGVELAPYGITVLGVGPGAVDTPINKETEADPEAMKRLNAAIPLGRVAEPEEIRAVVAFLAGEGSSYMTATTIFVDGGIMQGSPGL
;
A
#
# COMPACT_ATOMS: atom_id res chain seq x y z
N MET A 1 -7.37 -15.65 -10.57
CA MET A 1 -7.34 -15.97 -9.12
C MET A 1 -8.65 -15.43 -8.56
N SER A 2 -9.27 -16.06 -7.59
CA SER A 2 -10.58 -15.58 -7.14
C SER A 2 -10.53 -15.19 -5.68
N LEU A 3 -10.92 -13.95 -5.40
CA LEU A 3 -11.13 -13.42 -4.04
C LEU A 3 -12.63 -13.40 -3.71
N LYS A 4 -13.43 -14.18 -4.42
CA LYS A 4 -14.89 -14.18 -4.28
C LYS A 4 -15.31 -14.44 -2.83
N GLY A 5 -16.10 -13.53 -2.27
CA GLY A 5 -16.58 -13.58 -0.89
C GLY A 5 -15.53 -13.23 0.16
N LYS A 6 -14.34 -12.79 -0.24
CA LYS A 6 -13.31 -12.24 0.65
C LYS A 6 -13.58 -10.76 0.88
N ALA A 7 -13.09 -10.25 2.02
CA ALA A 7 -13.17 -8.84 2.38
C ALA A 7 -11.77 -8.24 2.51
N ALA A 8 -11.57 -7.08 1.91
CA ALA A 8 -10.31 -6.37 1.90
C ALA A 8 -10.44 -4.95 2.47
N ILE A 9 -9.38 -4.45 3.10
CA ILE A 9 -9.21 -3.03 3.43
C ILE A 9 -8.05 -2.48 2.60
N VAL A 10 -8.22 -1.30 2.01
CA VAL A 10 -7.15 -0.55 1.34
C VAL A 10 -7.04 0.83 1.96
N THR A 11 -5.94 1.09 2.70
CA THR A 11 -5.72 2.43 3.26
C THR A 11 -5.26 3.41 2.19
N GLY A 12 -5.79 4.66 2.22
CA GLY A 12 -5.60 5.62 1.14
C GLY A 12 -6.09 5.09 -0.21
N GLY A 13 -7.25 4.40 -0.19
CA GLY A 13 -7.76 3.59 -1.31
C GLY A 13 -8.39 4.39 -2.44
N ASN A 14 -8.65 5.69 -2.28
CA ASN A 14 -9.43 6.45 -3.27
C ASN A 14 -8.59 7.19 -4.33
N THR A 15 -7.26 7.18 -4.23
CA THR A 15 -6.37 7.87 -5.17
C THR A 15 -5.15 7.03 -5.56
N GLY A 16 -4.46 7.40 -6.64
CA GLY A 16 -3.18 6.83 -7.07
C GLY A 16 -3.16 5.30 -7.11
N ILE A 17 -2.12 4.71 -6.53
CA ILE A 17 -1.93 3.25 -6.44
C ILE A 17 -3.10 2.59 -5.68
N GLY A 18 -3.57 3.21 -4.59
CA GLY A 18 -4.68 2.70 -3.78
C GLY A 18 -5.96 2.50 -4.59
N LYS A 19 -6.33 3.48 -5.43
CA LYS A 19 -7.47 3.37 -6.36
C LYS A 19 -7.32 2.18 -7.31
N GLY A 20 -6.14 1.99 -7.86
CA GLY A 20 -5.84 0.84 -8.70
C GLY A 20 -6.02 -0.48 -7.94
N ILE A 21 -5.51 -0.55 -6.71
CA ILE A 21 -5.60 -1.75 -5.85
C ILE A 21 -7.06 -2.09 -5.53
N VAL A 22 -7.89 -1.10 -5.15
CA VAL A 22 -9.32 -1.31 -4.87
C VAL A 22 -9.99 -1.99 -6.06
N LEU A 23 -9.78 -1.47 -7.27
CA LEU A 23 -10.37 -2.04 -8.48
C LEU A 23 -9.85 -3.44 -8.78
N ALA A 24 -8.55 -3.69 -8.63
CA ALA A 24 -7.99 -5.01 -8.90
C ALA A 24 -8.51 -6.08 -7.93
N LEU A 25 -8.67 -5.75 -6.65
CA LEU A 25 -9.24 -6.67 -5.66
C LEU A 25 -10.73 -6.95 -5.95
N ALA A 26 -11.49 -5.93 -6.36
CA ALA A 26 -12.88 -6.10 -6.77
C ALA A 26 -13.02 -6.89 -8.08
N GLU A 27 -12.15 -6.68 -9.08
CA GLU A 27 -12.10 -7.47 -10.31
C GLU A 27 -11.86 -8.96 -10.04
N GLU A 28 -11.20 -9.31 -8.92
CA GLU A 28 -11.01 -10.67 -8.43
C GLU A 28 -12.17 -11.18 -7.52
N GLY A 29 -13.19 -10.36 -7.27
CA GLY A 29 -14.42 -10.71 -6.53
C GLY A 29 -14.37 -10.40 -5.03
N ALA A 30 -13.49 -9.52 -4.56
CA ALA A 30 -13.45 -9.10 -3.17
C ALA A 30 -14.42 -7.94 -2.88
N ASN A 31 -15.06 -7.97 -1.72
CA ASN A 31 -15.65 -6.77 -1.13
C ASN A 31 -14.55 -5.87 -0.55
N VAL A 32 -14.63 -4.56 -0.73
CA VAL A 32 -13.53 -3.65 -0.37
C VAL A 32 -13.97 -2.49 0.51
N CYS A 33 -13.33 -2.35 1.66
CA CYS A 33 -13.37 -1.13 2.46
C CYS A 33 -12.31 -0.16 1.95
N ILE A 34 -12.72 1.02 1.54
CA ILE A 34 -11.91 2.08 0.95
C ILE A 34 -11.69 3.15 2.02
N ASP A 35 -10.48 3.21 2.58
CA ASP A 35 -10.11 4.29 3.48
C ASP A 35 -9.72 5.55 2.70
N TYR A 36 -10.14 6.70 3.22
CA TYR A 36 -9.81 8.02 2.68
C TYR A 36 -9.85 9.10 3.76
N VAL A 37 -9.19 10.23 3.51
CA VAL A 37 -9.24 11.46 4.34
C VAL A 37 -9.65 12.69 3.53
N ALA A 38 -9.74 12.55 2.21
CA ALA A 38 -10.08 13.64 1.29
C ALA A 38 -10.77 13.08 0.04
N GLN A 39 -11.41 13.95 -0.75
CA GLN A 39 -12.07 13.61 -2.02
C GLN A 39 -13.14 12.51 -1.86
N PRO A 40 -14.16 12.71 -1.03
CA PRO A 40 -15.24 11.72 -0.82
C PRO A 40 -15.93 11.35 -2.14
N GLU A 41 -16.06 12.26 -3.09
CA GLU A 41 -16.67 12.01 -4.40
C GLU A 41 -15.91 10.95 -5.21
N ALA A 42 -14.57 10.92 -5.08
CA ALA A 42 -13.74 9.88 -5.70
C ALA A 42 -14.00 8.51 -5.07
N THR A 43 -14.27 8.48 -3.78
CA THR A 43 -14.64 7.25 -3.06
C THR A 43 -16.02 6.75 -3.50
N GLU A 44 -17.03 7.63 -3.56
CA GLU A 44 -18.38 7.28 -4.06
C GLU A 44 -18.35 6.77 -5.51
N GLU A 45 -17.47 7.34 -6.37
CA GLU A 45 -17.29 6.82 -7.72
C GLU A 45 -16.72 5.40 -7.71
N LEU A 46 -15.73 5.13 -6.84
CA LEU A 46 -15.16 3.79 -6.71
C LEU A 46 -16.18 2.78 -6.18
N GLU A 47 -16.99 3.13 -5.20
CA GLU A 47 -18.08 2.28 -4.71
C GLU A 47 -19.02 1.88 -5.85
N ARG A 48 -19.43 2.85 -6.69
CA ARG A 48 -20.26 2.57 -7.87
C ARG A 48 -19.56 1.66 -8.89
N ARG A 49 -18.26 1.83 -9.09
CA ARG A 49 -17.48 0.98 -9.99
C ARG A 49 -17.37 -0.45 -9.47
N VAL A 50 -17.12 -0.63 -8.18
CA VAL A 50 -17.09 -1.95 -7.54
C VAL A 50 -18.46 -2.63 -7.63
N ALA A 51 -19.54 -1.88 -7.36
CA ALA A 51 -20.90 -2.39 -7.49
C ALA A 51 -21.22 -2.85 -8.92
N ALA A 52 -20.68 -2.17 -9.94
CA ALA A 52 -20.85 -2.57 -11.35
C ALA A 52 -20.11 -3.88 -11.69
N LEU A 53 -19.12 -4.30 -10.89
CA LEU A 53 -18.45 -5.60 -11.00
C LEU A 53 -19.22 -6.73 -10.30
N GLY A 54 -20.26 -6.40 -9.51
CA GLY A 54 -21.09 -7.36 -8.76
C GLY A 54 -20.65 -7.58 -7.31
N ASP A 55 -19.71 -6.81 -6.81
CA ASP A 55 -19.19 -6.86 -5.45
C ASP A 55 -19.63 -5.63 -4.65
N GLN A 56 -19.24 -5.55 -3.38
CA GLN A 56 -19.60 -4.45 -2.49
C GLN A 56 -18.37 -3.63 -2.12
N ALA A 57 -18.54 -2.32 -2.03
CA ALA A 57 -17.55 -1.44 -1.41
C ALA A 57 -18.21 -0.51 -0.40
N ILE A 58 -17.44 -0.12 0.62
CA ILE A 58 -17.78 0.94 1.56
C ILE A 58 -16.62 1.91 1.67
N GLY A 59 -16.90 3.21 1.63
CA GLY A 59 -15.95 4.26 1.97
C GLY A 59 -15.98 4.57 3.47
N VAL A 60 -14.84 4.71 4.08
CA VAL A 60 -14.70 5.10 5.49
C VAL A 60 -13.70 6.25 5.59
N ASP A 61 -14.17 7.40 6.10
CA ASP A 61 -13.33 8.56 6.40
C ASP A 61 -12.56 8.29 7.70
N ALA A 62 -11.24 8.02 7.58
CA ALA A 62 -10.39 7.65 8.70
C ALA A 62 -8.97 8.21 8.56
N ASP A 63 -8.45 8.79 9.63
CA ASP A 63 -7.06 9.22 9.71
C ASP A 63 -6.18 8.06 10.21
N VAL A 64 -5.51 7.37 9.30
CA VAL A 64 -4.68 6.20 9.62
C VAL A 64 -3.56 6.49 10.61
N SER A 65 -3.19 7.77 10.84
CA SER A 65 -2.22 8.15 11.88
C SER A 65 -2.75 7.90 13.31
N LYS A 66 -4.08 7.73 13.45
CA LYS A 66 -4.79 7.44 14.69
C LYS A 66 -5.15 5.95 14.78
N VAL A 67 -4.69 5.29 15.82
CA VAL A 67 -4.96 3.85 16.03
C VAL A 67 -6.47 3.57 16.22
N SER A 68 -7.21 4.52 16.80
CA SER A 68 -8.67 4.42 16.93
C SER A 68 -9.37 4.32 15.59
N ASP A 69 -8.90 5.09 14.60
CA ASP A 69 -9.52 5.16 13.29
C ASP A 69 -9.18 3.89 12.48
N LEU A 70 -7.95 3.35 12.65
CA LEU A 70 -7.60 2.01 12.11
C LEU A 70 -8.49 0.90 12.72
N GLN A 71 -8.81 0.96 14.02
CA GLN A 71 -9.75 0.02 14.63
C GLN A 71 -11.14 0.19 14.02
N MET A 72 -11.61 1.42 13.82
CA MET A 72 -12.89 1.71 13.18
C MET A 72 -12.94 1.13 11.75
N LEU A 73 -11.87 1.22 10.95
CA LEU A 73 -11.80 0.58 9.63
C LEU A 73 -12.02 -0.94 9.69
N ILE A 74 -11.38 -1.61 10.66
CA ILE A 74 -11.57 -3.05 10.88
C ILE A 74 -13.03 -3.35 11.25
N ASP A 75 -13.58 -2.59 12.21
CA ASP A 75 -14.93 -2.82 12.75
C ASP A 75 -16.02 -2.59 11.68
N GLU A 76 -15.93 -1.50 10.91
CA GLU A 76 -16.86 -1.21 9.81
C GLU A 76 -16.75 -2.25 8.68
N THR A 77 -15.55 -2.73 8.38
CA THR A 77 -15.34 -3.82 7.39
C THR A 77 -16.02 -5.10 7.84
N VAL A 78 -15.80 -5.51 9.10
CA VAL A 78 -16.41 -6.72 9.65
C VAL A 78 -17.92 -6.58 9.76
N LYS A 79 -18.42 -5.42 10.12
CA LYS A 79 -19.86 -5.12 10.17
C LYS A 79 -20.51 -5.21 8.79
N ALA A 80 -19.86 -4.69 7.75
CA ALA A 80 -20.40 -4.68 6.39
C ALA A 80 -20.30 -6.05 5.71
N PHE A 81 -19.17 -6.75 5.85
CA PHE A 81 -18.84 -7.94 5.07
C PHE A 81 -18.72 -9.22 5.89
N GLY A 82 -18.81 -9.14 7.23
CA GLY A 82 -18.74 -10.28 8.15
C GLY A 82 -17.34 -10.81 8.42
N ARG A 83 -16.31 -10.32 7.72
CA ARG A 83 -14.93 -10.83 7.78
C ARG A 83 -13.89 -9.81 7.34
N LEU A 84 -12.61 -10.13 7.56
CA LEU A 84 -11.45 -9.45 6.98
C LEU A 84 -10.43 -10.50 6.54
N ASP A 85 -10.08 -10.52 5.26
CA ASP A 85 -9.14 -11.47 4.66
C ASP A 85 -7.85 -10.82 4.14
N VAL A 86 -7.97 -9.58 3.66
CA VAL A 86 -6.85 -8.85 3.07
C VAL A 86 -6.73 -7.47 3.70
N MET A 87 -5.55 -7.13 4.22
CA MET A 87 -5.21 -5.78 4.65
C MET A 87 -4.12 -5.21 3.76
N VAL A 88 -4.40 -4.10 3.07
CA VAL A 88 -3.40 -3.38 2.27
C VAL A 88 -3.06 -2.07 2.94
N ASN A 89 -1.87 -2.01 3.56
CA ASN A 89 -1.30 -0.78 4.12
C ASN A 89 -0.68 0.03 2.98
N ASN A 90 -1.49 0.86 2.31
CA ASN A 90 -1.09 1.66 1.16
C ASN A 90 -0.94 3.14 1.49
N ALA A 91 -1.68 3.69 2.45
CA ALA A 91 -1.59 5.10 2.82
C ALA A 91 -0.13 5.53 3.05
N GLY A 92 0.24 6.65 2.46
CA GLY A 92 1.60 7.15 2.57
C GLY A 92 1.73 8.59 2.08
N VAL A 93 2.68 9.29 2.70
CA VAL A 93 3.03 10.68 2.40
C VAL A 93 4.54 10.83 2.34
N GLU A 94 5.00 11.86 1.65
CA GLU A 94 6.39 12.28 1.69
C GLU A 94 6.51 13.77 2.05
N THR A 95 7.67 14.15 2.55
CA THR A 95 8.03 15.55 2.77
C THR A 95 9.43 15.77 2.21
N ARG A 96 9.58 16.71 1.28
CA ARG A 96 10.88 16.99 0.65
C ARG A 96 11.66 17.97 1.50
N THR A 97 12.35 17.44 2.52
CA THR A 97 13.19 18.22 3.43
C THR A 97 14.54 17.53 3.63
N SER A 98 15.62 18.35 3.71
CA SER A 98 16.95 17.81 3.98
C SER A 98 17.06 17.29 5.42
N ILE A 99 18.06 16.46 5.70
CA ILE A 99 18.30 15.98 7.08
C ILE A 99 18.58 17.14 8.06
N LEU A 100 19.15 18.23 7.57
CA LEU A 100 19.48 19.39 8.40
C LEU A 100 18.27 20.28 8.69
N ASP A 101 17.28 20.30 7.78
CA ASP A 101 16.17 21.26 7.81
C ASP A 101 14.82 20.57 8.11
N THR A 102 14.80 19.26 8.36
CA THR A 102 13.56 18.54 8.67
C THR A 102 13.05 18.92 10.06
N PRO A 103 11.91 19.64 10.16
CA PRO A 103 11.32 19.94 11.46
C PRO A 103 10.63 18.72 12.06
N GLU A 104 10.49 18.68 13.38
CA GLU A 104 9.96 17.55 14.13
C GLU A 104 8.54 17.18 13.69
N ASP A 105 7.66 18.15 13.46
CA ASP A 105 6.29 17.92 13.01
C ASP A 105 6.21 17.24 11.64
N LYS A 106 7.13 17.53 10.73
CA LYS A 106 7.22 16.88 9.42
C LYS A 106 7.72 15.44 9.54
N TYR A 107 8.71 15.21 10.40
CA TYR A 107 9.17 13.87 10.72
C TYR A 107 8.02 13.03 11.31
N ASP A 108 7.36 13.55 12.35
CA ASP A 108 6.25 12.87 13.02
C ASP A 108 5.09 12.59 12.07
N PHE A 109 4.74 13.53 11.20
CA PHE A 109 3.70 13.35 10.20
C PHE A 109 4.01 12.14 9.28
N VAL A 110 5.21 12.10 8.69
CA VAL A 110 5.60 10.98 7.81
C VAL A 110 5.63 9.67 8.57
N MET A 111 6.23 9.63 9.76
CA MET A 111 6.33 8.41 10.55
C MET A 111 4.96 7.91 11.03
N ASN A 112 4.07 8.80 11.43
CA ASN A 112 2.73 8.44 11.88
C ASN A 112 1.85 7.92 10.73
N VAL A 113 1.90 8.57 9.55
CA VAL A 113 1.08 8.15 8.41
C VAL A 113 1.65 6.90 7.74
N ASN A 114 2.97 6.77 7.55
CA ASN A 114 3.55 5.69 6.78
C ASN A 114 3.83 4.43 7.63
N LEU A 115 4.57 4.58 8.74
CA LEU A 115 5.09 3.44 9.49
C LEU A 115 4.19 3.02 10.65
N LYS A 116 3.79 3.99 11.49
CA LYS A 116 2.91 3.70 12.63
C LYS A 116 1.58 3.13 12.16
N SER A 117 0.98 3.70 11.10
CA SER A 117 -0.26 3.20 10.53
C SER A 117 -0.12 1.75 10.04
N ALA A 118 0.96 1.45 9.29
CA ALA A 118 1.22 0.10 8.80
C ALA A 118 1.45 -0.91 9.93
N PHE A 119 2.14 -0.49 11.00
CA PHE A 119 2.34 -1.35 12.19
C PHE A 119 1.01 -1.70 12.87
N PHE A 120 0.20 -0.69 13.19
CA PHE A 120 -1.07 -0.94 13.88
C PHE A 120 -2.13 -1.52 12.95
N GLY A 121 -2.15 -1.16 11.66
CA GLY A 121 -2.98 -1.81 10.65
C GLY A 121 -2.68 -3.31 10.55
N THR A 122 -1.40 -3.67 10.50
CA THR A 122 -0.95 -5.08 10.55
C THR A 122 -1.40 -5.77 11.84
N GLN A 123 -1.20 -5.13 13.01
CA GLN A 123 -1.56 -5.71 14.30
C GLN A 123 -3.07 -5.96 14.43
N LEU A 124 -3.88 -4.95 14.10
CA LEU A 124 -5.34 -5.01 14.25
C LEU A 124 -5.96 -6.00 13.25
N ALA A 125 -5.51 -5.97 11.99
CA ALA A 125 -5.93 -6.94 10.98
C ALA A 125 -5.55 -8.37 11.39
N ALA A 126 -4.33 -8.61 11.86
CA ALA A 126 -3.90 -9.92 12.33
C ALA A 126 -4.75 -10.43 13.49
N LYS A 127 -5.06 -9.58 14.49
CA LYS A 127 -5.96 -9.96 15.59
C LYS A 127 -7.34 -10.39 15.09
N GLN A 128 -7.90 -9.67 14.13
CA GLN A 128 -9.19 -10.02 13.52
C GLN A 128 -9.11 -11.32 12.72
N MET A 129 -8.07 -11.51 11.91
CA MET A 129 -7.85 -12.74 11.13
C MET A 129 -7.63 -13.97 12.01
N ILE A 130 -6.87 -13.83 13.10
CA ILE A 130 -6.69 -14.90 14.11
C ILE A 130 -8.01 -15.27 14.77
N LYS A 131 -8.84 -14.29 15.14
CA LYS A 131 -10.17 -14.50 15.70
C LYS A 131 -11.10 -15.27 14.75
N GLN A 132 -10.96 -15.04 13.44
CA GLN A 132 -11.72 -15.76 12.40
C GLN A 132 -11.22 -17.20 12.20
N GLY A 133 -9.91 -17.46 12.38
CA GLY A 133 -9.32 -18.79 12.27
C GLY A 133 -9.07 -19.27 10.84
N GLU A 134 -9.16 -18.40 9.83
CA GLU A 134 -9.03 -18.77 8.41
C GLU A 134 -7.74 -18.23 7.75
N GLY A 135 -6.78 -17.73 8.57
CA GLY A 135 -5.59 -17.06 8.05
C GLY A 135 -5.90 -15.70 7.42
N GLY A 136 -5.01 -15.19 6.57
CA GLY A 136 -5.19 -13.91 5.89
C GLY A 136 -3.97 -13.45 5.12
N ARG A 137 -4.09 -12.28 4.48
CA ARG A 137 -3.04 -11.62 3.70
C ARG A 137 -2.87 -10.19 4.17
N ILE A 138 -1.64 -9.80 4.49
CA ILE A 138 -1.28 -8.41 4.80
C ILE A 138 -0.25 -7.96 3.77
N ILE A 139 -0.52 -6.86 3.08
CA ILE A 139 0.32 -6.34 2.01
C ILE A 139 0.70 -4.90 2.35
N ASN A 140 1.99 -4.65 2.48
CA ASN A 140 2.54 -3.33 2.76
C ASN A 140 3.06 -2.71 1.46
N ILE A 141 2.52 -1.56 1.07
CA ILE A 141 3.06 -0.80 -0.07
C ILE A 141 4.26 0.00 0.41
N THR A 142 5.43 -0.56 0.17
CA THR A 142 6.71 0.04 0.56
C THR A 142 7.24 1.00 -0.51
N SER A 143 8.47 0.87 -0.95
CA SER A 143 9.10 1.63 -2.03
C SER A 143 10.48 1.01 -2.33
N VAL A 144 11.08 1.30 -3.47
CA VAL A 144 12.52 1.12 -3.70
C VAL A 144 13.36 1.82 -2.61
N HIS A 145 12.81 2.87 -2.00
CA HIS A 145 13.44 3.63 -0.90
C HIS A 145 13.38 2.93 0.47
N GLU A 146 12.91 1.70 0.54
CA GLU A 146 13.14 0.84 1.69
C GLU A 146 14.62 0.36 1.76
N ASP A 147 15.33 0.37 0.63
CA ASP A 147 16.73 0.00 0.45
C ASP A 147 17.59 1.12 -0.15
N TRP A 148 17.02 1.94 -1.03
CA TRP A 148 17.74 2.98 -1.74
C TRP A 148 17.60 4.34 -1.04
N PRO A 149 18.72 5.08 -0.86
CA PRO A 149 18.64 6.42 -0.30
C PRO A 149 17.94 7.39 -1.26
N MET A 150 17.19 8.33 -0.68
CA MET A 150 16.60 9.47 -1.39
C MET A 150 17.03 10.76 -0.68
N PRO A 151 18.15 11.39 -1.09
CA PRO A 151 18.56 12.66 -0.53
C PRO A 151 17.45 13.71 -0.58
N GLY A 152 17.24 14.43 0.51
CA GLY A 152 16.13 15.38 0.63
C GLY A 152 14.78 14.76 1.04
N ASN A 153 14.75 13.47 1.42
CA ASN A 153 13.52 12.82 1.90
C ASN A 153 13.80 11.75 2.96
N THR A 154 14.65 12.06 3.93
CA THR A 154 15.12 11.11 4.95
C THR A 154 13.96 10.50 5.77
N PRO A 155 12.94 11.25 6.26
CA PRO A 155 11.84 10.65 7.01
C PRO A 155 11.08 9.60 6.21
N TYR A 156 10.89 9.82 4.91
CA TYR A 156 10.25 8.86 4.02
C TYR A 156 11.06 7.56 3.92
N CYS A 157 12.36 7.66 3.63
CA CYS A 157 13.24 6.48 3.58
C CYS A 157 13.24 5.70 4.90
N LEU A 158 13.30 6.39 6.04
CA LEU A 158 13.20 5.76 7.36
C LEU A 158 11.87 5.02 7.53
N SER A 159 10.76 5.64 7.13
CA SER A 159 9.45 5.01 7.23
C SER A 159 9.35 3.75 6.36
N LYS A 160 9.87 3.80 5.13
CA LYS A 160 9.83 2.65 4.19
C LYS A 160 10.81 1.55 4.59
N GLY A 161 12.00 1.89 5.08
CA GLY A 161 12.94 0.93 5.69
C GLY A 161 12.34 0.25 6.93
N GLY A 162 11.62 1.00 7.78
CA GLY A 162 10.86 0.46 8.89
C GLY A 162 9.75 -0.50 8.45
N MET A 163 9.00 -0.16 7.39
CA MET A 163 7.98 -1.04 6.81
C MET A 163 8.57 -2.34 6.27
N ARG A 164 9.78 -2.30 5.69
CA ARG A 164 10.51 -3.52 5.29
C ARG A 164 10.74 -4.45 6.48
N MET A 165 11.28 -3.92 7.58
CA MET A 165 11.51 -4.74 8.78
C MET A 165 10.21 -5.21 9.43
N LEU A 166 9.17 -4.38 9.43
CA LEU A 166 7.81 -4.79 9.84
C LEU A 166 7.34 -5.99 9.00
N THR A 167 7.41 -5.90 7.67
CA THR A 167 7.00 -6.97 6.75
C THR A 167 7.72 -8.28 7.04
N ARG A 168 9.04 -8.23 7.25
CA ARG A 168 9.86 -9.41 7.53
C ARG A 168 9.55 -10.03 8.88
N THR A 169 9.52 -9.20 9.93
CA THR A 169 9.29 -9.67 11.29
C THR A 169 7.87 -10.21 11.46
N ALA A 170 6.86 -9.42 11.08
CA ALA A 170 5.47 -9.84 11.17
C ALA A 170 5.16 -11.06 10.29
N GLY A 171 5.81 -11.17 9.12
CA GLY A 171 5.66 -12.35 8.25
C GLY A 171 6.12 -13.65 8.88
N VAL A 172 7.14 -13.59 9.74
CA VAL A 172 7.60 -14.76 10.52
C VAL A 172 6.71 -15.01 11.72
N GLU A 173 6.35 -13.95 12.48
CA GLU A 173 5.54 -14.07 13.68
C GLU A 173 4.10 -14.54 13.41
N LEU A 174 3.53 -14.15 12.27
CA LEU A 174 2.13 -14.43 11.93
C LEU A 174 1.94 -15.71 11.09
N ALA A 175 3.02 -16.26 10.52
CA ALA A 175 2.96 -17.49 9.74
C ALA A 175 2.30 -18.69 10.46
N PRO A 176 2.52 -18.93 11.78
CA PRO A 176 1.84 -20.00 12.49
C PRO A 176 0.30 -19.88 12.52
N TYR A 177 -0.24 -18.69 12.27
CA TYR A 177 -1.67 -18.42 12.20
C TYR A 177 -2.23 -18.48 10.76
N GLY A 178 -1.41 -18.92 9.78
CA GLY A 178 -1.81 -18.91 8.37
C GLY A 178 -1.91 -17.53 7.74
N ILE A 179 -1.31 -16.50 8.39
CA ILE A 179 -1.30 -15.13 7.88
C ILE A 179 0.04 -14.86 7.21
N THR A 180 0.02 -14.43 5.95
CA THR A 180 1.23 -13.98 5.26
C THR A 180 1.34 -12.45 5.28
N VAL A 181 2.57 -11.95 5.40
CA VAL A 181 2.86 -10.52 5.31
C VAL A 181 3.88 -10.29 4.21
N LEU A 182 3.51 -9.50 3.22
CA LEU A 182 4.29 -9.25 2.02
C LEU A 182 4.45 -7.75 1.77
N GLY A 183 5.57 -7.36 1.18
CA GLY A 183 5.81 -6.01 0.69
C GLY A 183 5.66 -5.95 -0.83
N VAL A 184 5.14 -4.83 -1.31
CA VAL A 184 5.30 -4.40 -2.70
C VAL A 184 6.08 -3.10 -2.68
N GLY A 185 7.24 -3.09 -3.35
CA GLY A 185 8.14 -1.95 -3.43
C GLY A 185 8.10 -1.30 -4.82
N PRO A 186 7.22 -0.31 -5.06
CA PRO A 186 7.21 0.39 -6.34
C PRO A 186 8.48 1.22 -6.55
N GLY A 187 8.89 1.32 -7.81
CA GLY A 187 9.76 2.40 -8.31
C GLY A 187 8.96 3.69 -8.53
N ALA A 188 9.32 4.44 -9.56
CA ALA A 188 8.56 5.61 -10.00
C ALA A 188 7.25 5.18 -10.69
N VAL A 189 6.11 5.70 -10.21
CA VAL A 189 4.76 5.42 -10.72
C VAL A 189 4.06 6.75 -10.98
N ASP A 190 3.32 6.85 -12.08
CA ASP A 190 2.49 8.02 -12.40
C ASP A 190 1.35 8.16 -11.37
N THR A 191 1.55 9.05 -10.41
CA THR A 191 0.63 9.26 -9.28
C THR A 191 0.69 10.70 -8.80
N PRO A 192 -0.34 11.17 -8.04
CA PRO A 192 -0.33 12.52 -7.47
C PRO A 192 0.92 12.90 -6.66
N ILE A 193 1.64 11.94 -6.08
CA ILE A 193 2.89 12.18 -5.34
C ILE A 193 4.02 12.64 -6.28
N ASN A 194 4.03 12.18 -7.53
CA ASN A 194 5.09 12.47 -8.50
C ASN A 194 4.82 13.68 -9.41
N LYS A 195 3.68 14.36 -9.27
CA LYS A 195 3.28 15.48 -10.13
C LYS A 195 4.31 16.61 -10.26
N GLU A 196 5.04 16.93 -9.20
CA GLU A 196 6.09 17.96 -9.26
C GLU A 196 7.25 17.53 -10.17
N THR A 197 7.63 16.26 -10.15
CA THR A 197 8.66 15.70 -11.02
C THR A 197 8.17 15.62 -12.46
N GLU A 198 6.91 15.24 -12.65
CA GLU A 198 6.27 15.14 -13.97
C GLU A 198 6.12 16.50 -14.65
N ALA A 199 5.94 17.57 -13.88
CA ALA A 199 5.86 18.94 -14.41
C ALA A 199 7.21 19.50 -14.93
N ASP A 200 8.34 18.85 -14.64
CA ASP A 200 9.67 19.20 -15.13
C ASP A 200 10.14 18.19 -16.21
N PRO A 201 10.11 18.56 -17.52
CA PRO A 201 10.51 17.64 -18.59
C PRO A 201 11.95 17.14 -18.50
N GLU A 202 12.87 17.96 -17.99
CA GLU A 202 14.27 17.55 -17.82
C GLU A 202 14.44 16.59 -16.62
N ALA A 203 13.67 16.78 -15.55
CA ALA A 203 13.63 15.82 -14.44
C ALA A 203 13.05 14.49 -14.91
N MET A 204 11.95 14.50 -15.66
CA MET A 204 11.34 13.29 -16.25
C MET A 204 12.29 12.58 -17.21
N LYS A 205 13.02 13.32 -18.05
CA LYS A 205 14.01 12.73 -18.96
C LYS A 205 15.12 12.03 -18.18
N ARG A 206 15.63 12.66 -17.11
CA ARG A 206 16.65 12.04 -16.22
C ARG A 206 16.10 10.81 -15.51
N LEU A 207 14.87 10.88 -14.99
CA LEU A 207 14.22 9.76 -14.30
C LEU A 207 14.03 8.57 -15.27
N ASN A 208 13.46 8.80 -16.44
CA ASN A 208 13.28 7.75 -17.45
C ASN A 208 14.62 7.14 -17.90
N ALA A 209 15.67 7.94 -18.02
CA ALA A 209 17.01 7.44 -18.34
C ALA A 209 17.64 6.59 -17.22
N ALA A 210 17.23 6.81 -15.96
CA ALA A 210 17.69 6.01 -14.82
C ALA A 210 16.95 4.68 -14.67
N ILE A 211 15.76 4.55 -15.27
CA ILE A 211 14.96 3.32 -15.24
C ILE A 211 15.33 2.44 -16.44
N PRO A 212 15.80 1.19 -16.26
CA PRO A 212 16.15 0.30 -17.38
C PRO A 212 15.01 0.09 -18.39
N LEU A 213 13.74 0.03 -17.97
CA LEU A 213 12.59 -0.02 -18.88
C LEU A 213 12.28 1.31 -19.56
N GLY A 214 13.00 2.40 -19.26
CA GLY A 214 12.96 3.68 -19.98
C GLY A 214 11.72 4.54 -19.69
N ARG A 215 10.90 4.19 -18.72
CA ARG A 215 9.67 4.91 -18.37
C ARG A 215 9.27 4.73 -16.92
N VAL A 216 8.45 5.62 -16.41
CA VAL A 216 7.71 5.40 -15.17
C VAL A 216 6.63 4.32 -15.36
N ALA A 217 6.22 3.68 -14.28
CA ALA A 217 5.15 2.68 -14.29
C ALA A 217 3.77 3.36 -14.23
N GLU A 218 2.77 2.69 -14.79
CA GLU A 218 1.37 3.01 -14.57
C GLU A 218 0.87 2.35 -13.27
N PRO A 219 -0.11 2.94 -12.55
CA PRO A 219 -0.71 2.34 -11.36
C PRO A 219 -1.21 0.91 -11.58
N GLU A 220 -1.65 0.58 -12.80
CA GLU A 220 -2.11 -0.73 -13.22
C GLU A 220 -1.04 -1.82 -13.10
N GLU A 221 0.23 -1.46 -13.23
CA GLU A 221 1.34 -2.41 -13.12
C GLU A 221 1.62 -2.79 -11.67
N ILE A 222 1.33 -1.88 -10.73
CA ILE A 222 1.44 -2.15 -9.29
C ILE A 222 0.25 -2.96 -8.79
N ARG A 223 -0.98 -2.58 -9.17
CA ARG A 223 -2.20 -3.23 -8.70
C ARG A 223 -2.27 -4.71 -9.06
N ALA A 224 -1.74 -5.09 -10.23
CA ALA A 224 -1.70 -6.48 -10.69
C ALA A 224 -0.88 -7.38 -9.75
N VAL A 225 0.26 -6.87 -9.27
CA VAL A 225 1.10 -7.60 -8.30
C VAL A 225 0.39 -7.70 -6.95
N VAL A 226 -0.30 -6.65 -6.49
CA VAL A 226 -1.07 -6.69 -5.24
C VAL A 226 -2.21 -7.70 -5.32
N ALA A 227 -2.95 -7.75 -6.43
CA ALA A 227 -4.00 -8.76 -6.65
C ALA A 227 -3.45 -10.18 -6.63
N PHE A 228 -2.29 -10.43 -7.26
CA PHE A 228 -1.59 -11.71 -7.20
C PHE A 228 -1.24 -12.09 -5.75
N LEU A 229 -0.68 -11.14 -4.98
CA LEU A 229 -0.27 -11.39 -3.60
C LEU A 229 -1.44 -11.58 -2.63
N ALA A 230 -2.60 -10.99 -2.93
CA ALA A 230 -3.84 -11.19 -2.18
C ALA A 230 -4.45 -12.59 -2.41
N GLY A 231 -4.17 -13.20 -3.56
CA GLY A 231 -4.73 -14.48 -3.98
C GLY A 231 -3.94 -15.70 -3.52
N GLU A 232 -4.44 -16.89 -3.87
CA GLU A 232 -3.83 -18.16 -3.47
C GLU A 232 -2.51 -18.47 -4.20
N GLY A 233 -2.25 -17.83 -5.36
CA GLY A 233 -1.02 -18.01 -6.11
C GLY A 233 0.25 -17.63 -5.33
N SER A 234 0.11 -16.82 -4.28
CA SER A 234 1.19 -16.41 -3.38
C SER A 234 1.22 -17.17 -2.04
N SER A 235 0.48 -18.26 -1.90
CA SER A 235 0.29 -18.97 -0.61
C SER A 235 1.57 -19.45 0.07
N TYR A 236 2.66 -19.60 -0.66
CA TYR A 236 3.97 -19.98 -0.09
C TYR A 236 4.94 -18.79 0.02
N MET A 237 4.43 -17.56 -0.07
CA MET A 237 5.21 -16.33 0.02
C MET A 237 4.87 -15.58 1.32
N THR A 238 5.89 -15.23 2.10
CA THR A 238 5.76 -14.35 3.28
C THR A 238 7.11 -13.72 3.62
N ALA A 239 7.12 -12.68 4.43
CA ALA A 239 8.30 -12.02 4.97
C ALA A 239 9.28 -11.46 3.91
N THR A 240 8.78 -11.08 2.74
CA THR A 240 9.60 -10.54 1.64
C THR A 240 8.91 -9.39 0.92
N THR A 241 9.68 -8.56 0.21
CA THR A 241 9.19 -7.50 -0.67
C THR A 241 9.42 -7.89 -2.13
N ILE A 242 8.41 -7.68 -2.96
CA ILE A 242 8.48 -7.76 -4.42
C ILE A 242 8.64 -6.35 -4.96
N PHE A 243 9.77 -6.07 -5.63
CA PHE A 243 9.99 -4.79 -6.28
C PHE A 243 9.34 -4.74 -7.65
N VAL A 244 8.63 -3.64 -7.93
CA VAL A 244 7.98 -3.35 -9.21
C VAL A 244 8.50 -1.98 -9.65
N ASP A 245 9.69 -1.96 -10.21
CA ASP A 245 10.54 -0.77 -10.28
C ASP A 245 11.18 -0.52 -11.67
N GLY A 246 10.80 -1.30 -12.68
CA GLY A 246 11.40 -1.20 -14.01
C GLY A 246 12.90 -1.49 -14.05
N GLY A 247 13.44 -2.11 -12.98
CA GLY A 247 14.86 -2.47 -12.84
C GLY A 247 15.74 -1.37 -12.25
N ILE A 248 15.16 -0.26 -11.77
CA ILE A 248 15.94 0.92 -11.31
C ILE A 248 16.89 0.57 -10.17
N MET A 249 16.55 -0.36 -9.29
CA MET A 249 17.43 -0.80 -8.20
C MET A 249 18.61 -1.66 -8.66
N GLN A 250 18.50 -2.33 -9.80
CA GLN A 250 19.48 -3.30 -10.28
C GLN A 250 20.32 -2.78 -11.44
N GLY A 251 19.83 -1.75 -12.14
CA GLY A 251 20.48 -1.21 -13.33
C GLY A 251 21.07 0.17 -13.08
N SER A 252 22.40 0.31 -13.36
CA SER A 252 22.95 1.62 -13.70
C SER A 252 23.07 1.67 -15.22
N PRO A 253 22.21 2.48 -15.91
CA PRO A 253 22.41 2.68 -17.34
C PRO A 253 23.74 3.39 -17.55
N GLY A 254 24.77 2.65 -17.87
CA GLY A 254 26.11 3.21 -18.13
C GLY A 254 27.28 2.51 -17.46
N LEU A 255 27.09 1.32 -16.90
CA LEU A 255 28.20 0.39 -16.58
C LEU A 255 28.35 -0.63 -17.68
#